data_e56dadf159aed3abae797e1d96b08776
#
_entry.id   e56dadf159aed3abae797e1d96b08776
#
_cell.length_a   1.000
_cell.length_b   1.000
_cell.length_c   1.000
_cell.angle_alpha   90.00
_cell.angle_beta   90.00
_cell.angle_gamma   90.00
#
_symmetry.space_group_name_H-M   'P 1'
#
loop_
_entity.id
_entity.type
_entity.pdbx_description
1 polymer ?
#
loop_
_entity_poly.entity_id
_entity_poly.type
_entity_poly.pdbx_seq_one_letter_code
_entity_poly.pdbx_strand_id
1 'polypeptide(L)'
;MIKIHQIQLTKNQIDAVNAGEKVAAFDAKNTISICGIPSQFKTEWFNDFYDVAFEVNTDDLNKAFEWTNLWNNQAAVDVIGDRNHSSSVGDVFELNGEFFLCAAFGFEQLSSLTAAAILEAA
;
A
#
# COMPACT_ATOMS: atom_id res chain seq x y z
N MET A 1 -13.57 0.47 -8.73
CA MET A 1 -12.13 0.74 -8.92
C MET A 1 -11.39 0.63 -7.61
N ILE A 2 -10.24 0.02 -7.64
CA ILE A 2 -9.38 -0.13 -6.47
C ILE A 2 -8.13 0.72 -6.65
N LYS A 3 -7.79 1.52 -5.63
CA LYS A 3 -6.51 2.22 -5.58
C LYS A 3 -5.56 1.43 -4.69
N ILE A 4 -4.35 1.21 -5.17
CA ILE A 4 -3.31 0.52 -4.41
C ILE A 4 -2.29 1.54 -3.96
N HIS A 5 -2.13 1.66 -2.63
CA HIS A 5 -1.18 2.56 -2.00
C HIS A 5 0.03 1.75 -1.53
N GLN A 6 1.21 2.24 -1.81
CA GLN A 6 2.47 1.57 -1.45
C GLN A 6 3.42 2.54 -0.77
N ILE A 7 4.27 2.03 0.10
CA ILE A 7 5.43 2.78 0.57
C ILE A 7 6.48 2.73 -0.53
N GLN A 8 6.70 3.87 -1.18
CA GLN A 8 7.64 4.01 -2.30
C GLN A 8 8.85 4.82 -1.84
N LEU A 9 10.00 4.15 -1.71
CA LEU A 9 11.22 4.80 -1.28
C LEU A 9 11.81 5.65 -2.41
N THR A 10 12.22 6.88 -2.09
CA THR A 10 12.94 7.73 -3.03
C THR A 10 14.36 7.22 -3.21
N LYS A 11 15.04 7.66 -4.29
CA LYS A 11 16.45 7.32 -4.50
C LYS A 11 17.32 7.74 -3.31
N ASN A 12 17.08 8.95 -2.77
CA ASN A 12 17.83 9.45 -1.61
C ASN A 12 17.60 8.57 -0.39
N GLN A 13 16.36 8.09 -0.18
CA GLN A 13 16.06 7.17 0.93
C GLN A 13 16.75 5.83 0.75
N ILE A 14 16.78 5.29 -0.47
CA ILE A 14 17.48 4.03 -0.78
C ILE A 14 18.98 4.19 -0.52
N ASP A 15 19.57 5.29 -0.99
CA ASP A 15 20.99 5.59 -0.78
C ASP A 15 21.31 5.71 0.71
N ALA A 16 20.45 6.35 1.50
CA ALA A 16 20.61 6.49 2.94
C ALA A 16 20.56 5.12 3.65
N VAL A 17 19.62 4.25 3.28
CA VAL A 17 19.54 2.88 3.81
C VAL A 17 20.79 2.10 3.49
N ASN A 18 21.29 2.19 2.26
CA ASN A 18 22.52 1.50 1.84
C ASN A 18 23.76 2.04 2.58
N ALA A 19 23.73 3.29 3.01
CA ALA A 19 24.79 3.89 3.81
C ALA A 19 24.69 3.57 5.32
N GLY A 20 23.69 2.79 5.73
CA GLY A 20 23.48 2.41 7.12
C GLY A 20 22.73 3.46 7.95
N GLU A 21 22.16 4.47 7.31
CA GLU A 21 21.38 5.50 7.99
C GLU A 21 19.97 5.01 8.29
N LYS A 22 19.37 5.54 9.36
CA LYS A 22 17.99 5.23 9.73
C LYS A 22 17.02 6.04 8.86
N VAL A 23 16.08 5.34 8.21
CA VAL A 23 15.04 5.93 7.38
C VAL A 23 13.67 5.45 7.88
N ALA A 24 12.83 6.37 8.36
CA ALA A 24 11.55 6.02 8.98
C ALA A 24 10.61 5.29 8.02
N ALA A 25 10.54 5.70 6.76
CA ALA A 25 9.73 5.04 5.74
C ALA A 25 10.18 3.59 5.49
N PHE A 26 11.48 3.34 5.50
CA PHE A 26 12.04 1.99 5.33
C PHE A 26 11.71 1.11 6.53
N ASP A 27 11.82 1.64 7.75
CA ASP A 27 11.47 0.90 8.96
C ASP A 27 10.00 0.53 8.98
N ALA A 28 9.11 1.46 8.61
CA ALA A 28 7.67 1.21 8.50
C ALA A 28 7.37 0.12 7.46
N LYS A 29 7.99 0.22 6.29
CA LYS A 29 7.84 -0.75 5.20
C LYS A 29 8.27 -2.14 5.64
N ASN A 30 9.42 -2.27 6.29
CA ASN A 30 9.91 -3.55 6.79
C ASN A 30 8.97 -4.14 7.83
N THR A 31 8.53 -3.34 8.81
CA THR A 31 7.65 -3.81 9.86
C THR A 31 6.37 -4.40 9.28
N ILE A 32 5.70 -3.66 8.41
CA ILE A 32 4.41 -4.09 7.89
C ILE A 32 4.54 -5.21 6.84
N SER A 33 5.62 -5.21 6.04
CA SER A 33 5.86 -6.24 5.03
C SER A 33 6.18 -7.61 5.63
N ILE A 34 6.87 -7.63 6.78
CA ILE A 34 7.22 -8.88 7.45
C ILE A 34 6.02 -9.45 8.16
N CYS A 35 5.25 -8.62 8.87
CA CYS A 35 4.18 -9.08 9.75
C CYS A 35 2.83 -9.14 9.04
N GLY A 36 2.49 -8.14 8.23
CA GLY A 36 1.17 -8.05 7.59
C GLY A 36 0.02 -8.06 8.60
N ILE A 37 0.25 -7.55 9.81
CA ILE A 37 -0.70 -7.59 10.91
C ILE A 37 -1.33 -6.21 11.07
N PRO A 38 -2.67 -6.07 10.91
CA PRO A 38 -3.35 -4.76 10.97
C PRO A 38 -3.12 -4.02 12.28
N SER A 39 -2.98 -4.72 13.40
CA SER A 39 -2.73 -4.10 14.70
C SER A 39 -1.38 -3.39 14.80
N GLN A 40 -0.44 -3.71 13.92
CA GLN A 40 0.86 -3.06 13.86
C GLN A 40 0.89 -1.91 12.87
N PHE A 41 -0.15 -1.75 12.07
CA PHE A 41 -0.28 -0.64 11.13
C PHE A 41 -0.61 0.64 11.89
N LYS A 42 0.21 1.67 11.67
CA LYS A 42 -0.04 2.99 12.26
C LYS A 42 -0.73 3.88 11.25
N THR A 43 -1.84 4.49 11.64
CA THR A 43 -2.66 5.33 10.76
C THR A 43 -1.85 6.47 10.13
N GLU A 44 -0.95 7.08 10.90
CA GLU A 44 -0.09 8.16 10.41
C GLU A 44 0.86 7.73 9.29
N TRP A 45 1.22 6.44 9.19
CA TRP A 45 2.05 5.95 8.10
C TRP A 45 1.38 6.13 6.74
N PHE A 46 0.06 6.03 6.69
CA PHE A 46 -0.67 6.19 5.43
C PHE A 46 -0.42 7.56 4.81
N ASN A 47 -0.54 8.63 5.60
CA ASN A 47 -0.31 9.98 5.13
C ASN A 47 1.17 10.29 4.93
N ASP A 48 2.05 9.75 5.79
CA ASP A 48 3.47 10.10 5.80
C ASP A 48 4.26 9.35 4.74
N PHE A 49 3.91 8.09 4.44
CA PHE A 49 4.79 7.21 3.66
C PHE A 49 4.13 6.54 2.46
N TYR A 50 2.80 6.43 2.42
CA TYR A 50 2.11 5.74 1.33
C TYR A 50 1.74 6.70 0.21
N ASP A 51 1.96 6.25 -1.02
CA ASP A 51 1.53 6.93 -2.24
C ASP A 51 0.74 5.99 -3.12
N VAL A 52 -0.18 6.53 -3.93
CA VAL A 52 -0.93 5.74 -4.90
C VAL A 52 0.03 5.22 -5.97
N ALA A 53 0.11 3.91 -6.09
CA ALA A 53 0.93 3.24 -7.09
C ALA A 53 0.10 2.84 -8.32
N PHE A 54 -1.11 2.34 -8.09
CA PHE A 54 -1.97 1.82 -9.15
C PHE A 54 -3.42 2.19 -8.91
N GLU A 55 -4.16 2.33 -10.02
CA GLU A 55 -5.62 2.30 -10.04
C GLU A 55 -6.03 1.09 -10.89
N VAL A 56 -6.87 0.22 -10.34
CA VAL A 56 -7.24 -1.04 -10.99
C VAL A 56 -8.75 -1.07 -11.22
N ASN A 57 -9.14 -1.34 -12.45
CA ASN A 57 -10.54 -1.36 -12.85
C ASN A 57 -11.21 -2.68 -12.47
N THR A 58 -11.38 -2.88 -11.18
CA THR A 58 -12.11 -3.99 -10.58
C THR A 58 -12.56 -3.63 -9.18
N ASP A 59 -13.56 -4.31 -8.66
CA ASP A 59 -13.99 -4.22 -7.27
C ASP A 59 -13.59 -5.47 -6.47
N ASP A 60 -12.80 -6.37 -7.06
CA ASP A 60 -12.32 -7.60 -6.44
C ASP A 60 -10.87 -7.42 -5.99
N LEU A 61 -10.64 -7.45 -4.67
CA LEU A 61 -9.31 -7.26 -4.09
C LEU A 61 -8.30 -8.29 -4.58
N ASN A 62 -8.72 -9.55 -4.71
CA ASN A 62 -7.83 -10.63 -5.18
C ASN A 62 -7.42 -10.43 -6.63
N LYS A 63 -8.33 -9.98 -7.48
CA LYS A 63 -8.02 -9.66 -8.89
C LYS A 63 -7.08 -8.47 -8.98
N ALA A 64 -7.31 -7.43 -8.18
CA ALA A 64 -6.43 -6.27 -8.15
C ALA A 64 -5.00 -6.68 -7.77
N PHE A 65 -4.85 -7.55 -6.76
CA PHE A 65 -3.56 -8.11 -6.37
C PHE A 65 -2.93 -8.91 -7.51
N GLU A 66 -3.69 -9.84 -8.11
CA GLU A 66 -3.20 -10.69 -9.18
C GLU A 66 -2.68 -9.85 -10.36
N TRP A 67 -3.48 -8.88 -10.81
CA TRP A 67 -3.14 -8.08 -11.99
C TRP A 67 -1.96 -7.14 -11.77
N THR A 68 -1.71 -6.70 -10.54
CA THR A 68 -0.57 -5.85 -10.20
C THR A 68 0.64 -6.63 -9.69
N ASN A 69 0.49 -7.92 -9.45
CA ASN A 69 1.59 -8.80 -9.05
C ASN A 69 2.10 -9.62 -10.24
N LEU A 70 1.21 -10.23 -11.01
CA LEU A 70 1.56 -11.08 -12.15
C LEU A 70 1.55 -10.34 -13.49
N TRP A 71 0.97 -9.14 -13.55
CA TRP A 71 0.89 -8.31 -14.76
C TRP A 71 0.16 -8.99 -15.92
N ASN A 72 -0.80 -9.85 -15.63
CA ASN A 72 -1.53 -10.66 -16.62
C ASN A 72 -2.79 -9.98 -17.15
N ASN A 73 -3.11 -8.76 -16.73
CA ASN A 73 -4.21 -7.95 -17.28
C ASN A 73 -3.86 -6.46 -17.19
N GLN A 74 -2.86 -6.05 -17.93
CA GLN A 74 -2.35 -4.68 -17.89
C GLN A 74 -3.35 -3.65 -18.36
N ALA A 75 -4.30 -4.03 -19.24
CA ALA A 75 -5.33 -3.12 -19.73
C ALA A 75 -6.25 -2.60 -18.61
N ALA A 76 -6.40 -3.34 -17.52
CA ALA A 76 -7.21 -2.96 -16.37
C ALA A 76 -6.42 -2.18 -15.30
N VAL A 77 -5.11 -1.97 -15.49
CA VAL A 77 -4.23 -1.36 -14.49
C VAL A 77 -3.66 -0.06 -15.02
N ASP A 78 -3.94 1.03 -14.31
CA ASP A 78 -3.30 2.33 -14.54
C ASP A 78 -2.14 2.49 -13.56
N VAL A 79 -0.94 2.68 -14.08
CA VAL A 79 0.26 2.95 -13.28
C VAL A 79 0.33 4.43 -12.98
N ILE A 80 0.30 4.80 -11.70
CA ILE A 80 0.23 6.20 -11.27
C ILE A 80 1.62 6.72 -10.90
N GLY A 81 2.38 5.96 -10.13
CA GLY A 81 3.71 6.37 -9.68
C GLY A 81 4.84 5.83 -10.55
N ASP A 82 6.02 6.41 -10.40
CA ASP A 82 7.24 5.97 -11.10
C ASP A 82 8.15 5.07 -10.24
N ARG A 83 7.81 4.89 -8.96
CA ARG A 83 8.55 4.04 -8.02
C ARG A 83 7.72 2.89 -7.49
N ASN A 84 6.67 2.53 -8.21
CA ASN A 84 5.82 1.42 -7.84
C ASN A 84 6.57 0.08 -7.98
N HIS A 85 6.10 -0.88 -7.20
CA HIS A 85 6.56 -2.27 -7.27
C HIS A 85 5.34 -3.17 -7.37
N SER A 86 5.54 -4.44 -7.68
CA SER A 86 4.46 -5.42 -7.67
C SER A 86 3.77 -5.45 -6.31
N SER A 87 2.46 -5.66 -6.30
CA SER A 87 1.69 -5.71 -5.06
C SER A 87 2.24 -6.78 -4.12
N SER A 88 2.33 -6.44 -2.86
CA SER A 88 2.91 -7.30 -1.84
C SER A 88 2.29 -7.05 -0.48
N VAL A 89 2.63 -7.90 0.49
CA VAL A 89 2.23 -7.73 1.89
C VAL A 89 2.65 -6.35 2.39
N GLY A 90 1.73 -5.65 3.03
CA GLY A 90 1.94 -4.31 3.54
C GLY A 90 1.36 -3.21 2.67
N ASP A 91 0.97 -3.50 1.44
CA ASP A 91 0.28 -2.54 0.60
C ASP A 91 -1.16 -2.32 1.10
N VAL A 92 -1.70 -1.12 0.88
CA VAL A 92 -3.05 -0.77 1.27
C VAL A 92 -3.93 -0.63 0.04
N PHE A 93 -5.01 -1.40 0.00
CA PHE A 93 -5.99 -1.40 -1.08
C PHE A 93 -7.22 -0.61 -0.63
N GLU A 94 -7.60 0.38 -1.43
CA GLU A 94 -8.76 1.23 -1.16
C GLU A 94 -9.89 0.89 -2.12
N LEU A 95 -11.04 0.53 -1.56
CA LEU A 95 -12.26 0.18 -2.32
C LEU A 95 -13.46 0.86 -1.67
N ASN A 96 -14.14 1.75 -2.41
CA ASN A 96 -15.36 2.43 -1.96
C ASN A 96 -15.22 3.14 -0.60
N GLY A 97 -14.07 3.78 -0.36
CA GLY A 97 -13.80 4.48 0.88
C GLY A 97 -13.39 3.59 2.05
N GLU A 98 -13.27 2.31 1.83
CA GLU A 98 -12.76 1.36 2.81
C GLU A 98 -11.34 0.96 2.47
N PHE A 99 -10.53 0.73 3.51
CA PHE A 99 -9.11 0.42 3.35
C PHE A 99 -8.80 -0.98 3.87
N PHE A 100 -8.02 -1.72 3.09
CA PHE A 100 -7.66 -3.10 3.40
C PHE A 100 -6.15 -3.26 3.31
N LEU A 101 -5.58 -3.88 4.34
CA LEU A 101 -4.16 -4.25 4.34
C LEU A 101 -3.99 -5.57 3.60
N CYS A 102 -3.07 -5.60 2.63
CA CYS A 102 -2.62 -6.85 2.03
C CYS A 102 -1.79 -7.60 3.08
N ALA A 103 -2.35 -8.65 3.63
CA ALA A 103 -1.73 -9.48 4.65
C ALA A 103 -1.10 -10.73 4.03
N ALA A 104 -0.41 -11.53 4.85
CA ALA A 104 0.23 -12.77 4.38
C ALA A 104 -0.81 -13.76 3.80
N PHE A 105 -2.02 -13.74 4.32
CA PHE A 105 -3.11 -14.61 3.89
C PHE A 105 -4.37 -13.78 3.65
N GLY A 106 -4.45 -13.14 2.49
CA GLY A 106 -5.62 -12.34 2.10
C GLY A 106 -5.56 -10.90 2.55
N PHE A 107 -6.73 -10.30 2.74
CA PHE A 107 -6.88 -8.88 3.06
C PHE A 107 -7.59 -8.71 4.39
N GLU A 108 -7.14 -7.73 5.15
CA GLU A 108 -7.78 -7.40 6.43
C GLU A 108 -8.12 -5.92 6.48
N GLN A 109 -9.33 -5.59 6.89
CA GLN A 109 -9.81 -4.22 6.90
C GLN A 109 -9.08 -3.38 7.95
N LEU A 110 -8.63 -2.19 7.54
CA LEU A 110 -8.04 -1.19 8.41
C LEU A 110 -9.13 -0.23 8.89
N SER A 111 -9.92 -0.66 9.87
CA SER A 111 -11.09 0.10 10.33
C SER A 111 -10.74 1.49 10.87
N SER A 112 -9.61 1.63 11.54
CA SER A 112 -9.13 2.92 12.06
C SER A 112 -8.81 3.89 10.94
N LEU A 113 -8.25 3.41 9.83
CA LEU A 113 -7.92 4.21 8.67
C LEU A 113 -9.19 4.64 7.93
N THR A 114 -10.16 3.74 7.78
CA THR A 114 -11.46 4.04 7.21
C THR A 114 -12.18 5.11 8.01
N ALA A 115 -12.20 5.01 9.33
CA ALA A 115 -12.80 6.00 10.22
C ALA A 115 -12.10 7.36 10.11
N ALA A 116 -10.77 7.40 10.04
CA ALA A 116 -10.01 8.63 9.85
C ALA A 116 -10.33 9.30 8.51
N ALA A 117 -10.45 8.54 7.43
CA ALA A 117 -10.82 9.06 6.12
C ALA A 117 -12.23 9.67 6.11
N ILE A 118 -13.18 9.05 6.81
CA ILE A 118 -14.55 9.58 6.97
C ILE A 118 -14.53 10.91 7.71
N LEU A 119 -13.77 11.01 8.80
CA LEU A 119 -13.64 12.23 9.59
C LEU A 119 -13.02 13.37 8.78
N GLU A 120 -12.01 13.09 7.98
CA GLU A 120 -11.38 14.09 7.11
C GLU A 120 -12.32 14.57 6.01
N ALA A 121 -13.19 13.70 5.49
CA ALA A 121 -14.17 14.04 4.47
C ALA A 121 -15.36 14.85 5.02
N ALA A 122 -15.61 14.78 6.30
CA ALA A 122 -16.69 15.51 6.96
C ALA A 122 -16.27 16.95 7.26
#